data_4a9e93e15d6a27e62ba32bef7dfc629e
#
_entry.id   4a9e93e15d6a27e62ba32bef7dfc629e
#
_cell.length_a   1.000
_cell.length_b   1.000
_cell.length_c   1.000
_cell.angle_alpha   90.00
_cell.angle_beta   90.00
_cell.angle_gamma   90.00
#
_symmetry.space_group_name_H-M   'P 1'
#
loop_
_entity.id
_entity.type
_entity.pdbx_description
1 polymer ?
#
loop_
_entity_poly.entity_id
_entity_poly.type
_entity_poly.pdbx_seq_one_letter_code
_entity_poly.pdbx_strand_id
1 'polypeptide(L)'
;MKSTLQESIDRQRNILKGWLATSLSLLAQDCKQAWPQRGALEARLIAGLAELPYCKYLYLLDANAQQITANASRAGLIESYYGRERSHRPYMAEALAGSPLSLSDAYISQNARRPSLTAVQVIHGDKGELLGYLGADFDLRELPATQALYQQPGQWLQLKGDPAIRAGLFH
;
A
#
# COMPACT_ATOMS: atom_id res chain seq x y z
N MET A 1 -5.57 14.14 -22.75
CA MET A 1 -4.15 14.45 -22.45
C MET A 1 -3.94 14.55 -20.95
N LYS A 2 -2.93 13.89 -20.43
CA LYS A 2 -2.61 13.95 -19.01
C LYS A 2 -1.89 15.24 -18.68
N SER A 3 -2.11 15.78 -17.46
CA SER A 3 -1.35 16.92 -16.98
C SER A 3 0.10 16.48 -16.69
N THR A 4 1.03 17.45 -16.63
CA THR A 4 2.42 17.19 -16.27
C THR A 4 2.51 16.52 -14.88
N LEU A 5 1.65 16.96 -13.95
CA LEU A 5 1.60 16.37 -12.60
C LEU A 5 1.13 14.91 -12.67
N GLN A 6 0.10 14.62 -13.46
CA GLN A 6 -0.40 13.25 -13.62
C GLN A 6 0.65 12.35 -14.26
N GLU A 7 1.38 12.85 -15.26
CA GLU A 7 2.46 12.10 -15.88
C GLU A 7 3.57 11.77 -14.88
N SER A 8 3.90 12.70 -13.99
CA SER A 8 4.90 12.48 -12.95
C SER A 8 4.44 11.41 -11.96
N ILE A 9 3.16 11.44 -11.58
CA ILE A 9 2.57 10.44 -10.68
C ILE A 9 2.59 9.06 -11.33
N ASP A 10 2.16 8.96 -12.60
CA ASP A 10 2.15 7.69 -13.32
C ASP A 10 3.55 7.10 -13.45
N ARG A 11 4.53 7.95 -13.76
CA ARG A 11 5.92 7.53 -13.88
C ARG A 11 6.45 7.01 -12.55
N GLN A 12 6.15 7.72 -11.47
CA GLN A 12 6.55 7.30 -10.13
C GLN A 12 5.90 5.98 -9.74
N ARG A 13 4.63 5.79 -10.09
CA ARG A 13 3.93 4.53 -9.82
C ARG A 13 4.59 3.36 -10.53
N ASN A 14 4.98 3.54 -11.80
CA ASN A 14 5.63 2.49 -12.58
C ASN A 14 7.00 2.11 -12.02
N ILE A 15 7.78 3.11 -11.61
CA ILE A 15 9.08 2.89 -10.99
C ILE A 15 8.90 2.16 -9.66
N LEU A 16 7.96 2.63 -8.85
CA LEU A 16 7.67 2.04 -7.54
C LEU A 16 7.23 0.59 -7.67
N LYS A 17 6.34 0.30 -8.61
CA LYS A 17 5.85 -1.07 -8.84
C LYS A 17 7.01 -2.00 -9.22
N GLY A 18 7.93 -1.54 -10.06
CA GLY A 18 9.11 -2.31 -10.44
C GLY A 18 10.00 -2.63 -9.23
N TRP A 19 10.22 -1.65 -8.35
CA TRP A 19 11.02 -1.88 -7.13
C TRP A 19 10.34 -2.84 -6.19
N LEU A 20 9.01 -2.73 -6.05
CA LEU A 20 8.26 -3.47 -5.05
C LEU A 20 8.02 -4.92 -5.43
N ALA A 21 8.02 -5.24 -6.73
CA ALA A 21 7.64 -6.57 -7.18
C ALA A 21 8.46 -7.67 -6.48
N THR A 22 9.78 -7.55 -6.45
CA THR A 22 10.63 -8.54 -5.79
C THR A 22 10.53 -8.45 -4.27
N SER A 23 10.61 -7.23 -3.71
CA SER A 23 10.63 -7.03 -2.26
C SER A 23 9.34 -7.51 -1.60
N LEU A 24 8.19 -7.17 -2.20
CA LEU A 24 6.89 -7.60 -1.64
C LEU A 24 6.68 -9.09 -1.81
N SER A 25 7.13 -9.67 -2.94
CA SER A 25 7.03 -11.11 -3.13
C SER A 25 7.83 -11.87 -2.09
N LEU A 26 9.06 -11.43 -1.80
CA LEU A 26 9.90 -12.06 -0.78
C LEU A 26 9.30 -11.91 0.63
N LEU A 27 8.78 -10.73 0.95
CA LEU A 27 8.13 -10.53 2.24
C LEU A 27 6.86 -11.37 2.36
N ALA A 28 6.08 -11.48 1.28
CA ALA A 28 4.89 -12.32 1.26
C ALA A 28 5.23 -13.78 1.53
N GLN A 29 6.30 -14.30 0.92
CA GLN A 29 6.77 -15.67 1.16
C GLN A 29 7.22 -15.87 2.60
N ASP A 30 7.90 -14.88 3.16
CA ASP A 30 8.33 -14.90 4.55
C ASP A 30 7.13 -14.94 5.50
N CYS A 31 6.14 -14.11 5.26
CA CYS A 31 4.90 -14.09 6.03
C CYS A 31 4.12 -15.40 5.90
N LYS A 32 4.10 -16.00 4.71
CA LYS A 32 3.44 -17.28 4.48
C LYS A 32 3.93 -18.35 5.44
N GLN A 33 5.23 -18.38 5.74
CA GLN A 33 5.82 -19.36 6.65
C GLN A 33 5.33 -19.21 8.09
N ALA A 34 4.90 -18.02 8.48
CA ALA A 34 4.39 -17.73 9.82
C ALA A 34 2.86 -17.67 9.88
N TRP A 35 2.18 -17.87 8.75
CA TRP A 35 0.73 -17.75 8.63
C TRP A 35 0.01 -18.81 9.45
N PRO A 36 -1.02 -18.50 10.25
CA PRO A 36 -1.61 -17.18 10.50
C PRO A 36 -1.23 -16.57 11.87
N GLN A 37 -0.02 -16.81 12.37
CA GLN A 37 0.39 -16.43 13.72
C GLN A 37 0.65 -14.93 13.80
N ARG A 38 -0.25 -14.20 14.46
CA ARG A 38 -0.23 -12.73 14.49
C ARG A 38 1.11 -12.14 14.93
N GLY A 39 1.62 -12.58 16.07
CA GLY A 39 2.86 -12.01 16.63
C GLY A 39 4.06 -12.22 15.71
N ALA A 40 4.18 -13.43 15.14
CA ALA A 40 5.25 -13.74 14.21
C ALA A 40 5.12 -12.93 12.91
N LEU A 41 3.89 -12.76 12.41
CA LEU A 41 3.62 -11.96 11.23
C LEU A 41 3.97 -10.49 11.46
N GLU A 42 3.58 -9.93 12.59
CA GLU A 42 3.90 -8.54 12.93
C GLU A 42 5.40 -8.29 13.02
N ALA A 43 6.15 -9.26 13.60
CA ALA A 43 7.60 -9.17 13.65
C ALA A 43 8.22 -9.14 12.25
N ARG A 44 7.71 -9.96 11.33
CA ARG A 44 8.20 -9.98 9.95
C ARG A 44 7.88 -8.69 9.20
N LEU A 45 6.72 -8.09 9.47
CA LEU A 45 6.36 -6.80 8.88
C LEU A 45 7.29 -5.69 9.36
N ILE A 46 7.58 -5.64 10.64
CA ILE A 46 8.53 -4.65 11.19
C ILE A 46 9.91 -4.80 10.53
N ALA A 47 10.39 -6.03 10.41
CA ALA A 47 11.67 -6.29 9.74
C ALA A 47 11.62 -5.91 8.26
N GLY A 48 10.47 -6.15 7.60
CA GLY A 48 10.29 -5.85 6.19
C GLY A 48 10.33 -4.35 5.88
N LEU A 49 9.93 -3.50 6.82
CA LEU A 49 10.01 -2.05 6.63
C LEU A 49 11.42 -1.57 6.37
N ALA A 50 12.43 -2.24 6.95
CA ALA A 50 13.83 -1.87 6.73
C ALA A 50 14.25 -2.07 5.27
N GLU A 51 13.58 -2.97 4.56
CA GLU A 51 13.90 -3.30 3.16
C GLU A 51 13.01 -2.54 2.15
N LEU A 52 12.08 -1.72 2.63
CA LEU A 52 11.12 -1.01 1.79
C LEU A 52 11.23 0.50 2.01
N PRO A 53 12.15 1.17 1.31
CA PRO A 53 12.29 2.63 1.43
C PRO A 53 10.97 3.34 1.14
N TYR A 54 10.69 4.39 1.90
CA TYR A 54 9.50 5.23 1.76
C TYR A 54 8.18 4.53 2.10
N CYS A 55 8.19 3.27 2.52
CA CYS A 55 6.98 2.60 2.99
C CYS A 55 6.58 3.13 4.36
N LYS A 56 5.33 3.52 4.48
CA LYS A 56 4.78 4.10 5.71
C LYS A 56 4.24 3.01 6.63
N TYR A 57 3.42 2.13 6.06
CA TYR A 57 2.74 1.07 6.80
C TYR A 57 2.78 -0.23 6.03
N LEU A 58 2.94 -1.34 6.78
CA LEU A 58 2.72 -2.69 6.26
C LEU A 58 1.66 -3.37 7.12
N TYR A 59 0.78 -4.14 6.48
CA TYR A 59 -0.25 -4.88 7.19
C TYR A 59 -0.65 -6.11 6.37
N LEU A 60 -1.28 -7.08 7.04
CA LEU A 60 -1.75 -8.31 6.39
C LEU A 60 -3.25 -8.44 6.55
N LEU A 61 -3.89 -8.92 5.48
CA LEU A 61 -5.31 -9.20 5.43
C LEU A 61 -5.52 -10.68 5.18
N ASP A 62 -6.60 -11.26 5.72
CA ASP A 62 -6.97 -12.62 5.39
C ASP A 62 -7.65 -12.68 4.00
N ALA A 63 -8.12 -13.86 3.60
CA ALA A 63 -8.75 -14.07 2.29
C ALA A 63 -10.05 -13.26 2.12
N ASN A 64 -10.65 -12.80 3.20
CA ASN A 64 -11.83 -11.95 3.18
C ASN A 64 -11.51 -10.47 3.25
N ALA A 65 -10.22 -10.13 3.15
CA ALA A 65 -9.71 -8.76 3.27
C ALA A 65 -9.94 -8.13 4.64
N GLN A 66 -10.05 -8.95 5.68
CA GLN A 66 -10.07 -8.47 7.06
C GLN A 66 -8.64 -8.43 7.60
N GLN A 67 -8.27 -7.34 8.25
CA GLN A 67 -6.89 -7.16 8.74
C GLN A 67 -6.61 -8.06 9.93
N ILE A 68 -5.57 -8.87 9.82
CA ILE A 68 -5.19 -9.86 10.83
C ILE A 68 -3.96 -9.45 11.64
N THR A 69 -3.38 -8.27 11.36
CA THR A 69 -2.25 -7.70 12.11
C THR A 69 -2.55 -6.25 12.45
N ALA A 70 -1.78 -5.68 13.38
CA ALA A 70 -1.67 -4.23 13.50
C ALA A 70 -1.02 -3.67 12.24
N ASN A 71 -1.07 -2.35 12.04
CA ASN A 71 -0.21 -1.70 11.05
C ASN A 71 1.21 -1.63 11.60
N ALA A 72 2.17 -2.16 10.85
CA ALA A 72 3.58 -1.98 11.19
C ALA A 72 4.04 -0.64 10.62
N SER A 73 4.69 0.17 11.46
CA SER A 73 5.24 1.47 11.08
C SER A 73 6.64 1.60 11.62
N ARG A 74 7.35 2.65 11.20
CA ARG A 74 8.71 2.89 11.71
C ARG A 74 8.72 3.30 13.18
N ALA A 75 7.57 3.72 13.71
CA ALA A 75 7.40 4.02 15.13
C ALA A 75 6.89 2.83 15.94
N GLY A 76 6.67 1.68 15.29
CA GLY A 76 6.16 0.46 15.93
C GLY A 76 4.80 0.05 15.40
N LEU A 77 4.11 -0.81 16.14
CA LEU A 77 2.81 -1.34 15.74
C LEU A 77 1.68 -0.38 16.13
N ILE A 78 0.75 -0.17 15.19
CA ILE A 78 -0.43 0.65 15.43
C ILE A 78 -1.63 -0.29 15.54
N GLU A 79 -2.04 -0.57 16.75
CA GLU A 79 -3.03 -1.60 17.09
C GLU A 79 -4.44 -1.25 16.62
N SER A 80 -4.78 0.03 16.50
CA SER A 80 -6.13 0.46 16.17
C SER A 80 -6.63 -0.02 14.81
N TYR A 81 -5.72 -0.48 13.94
CA TYR A 81 -6.09 -0.98 12.60
C TYR A 81 -6.41 -2.47 12.58
N TYR A 82 -6.05 -3.19 13.63
CA TYR A 82 -6.33 -4.63 13.69
C TYR A 82 -7.84 -4.90 13.59
N GLY A 83 -8.19 -5.87 12.77
CA GLY A 83 -9.58 -6.30 12.62
C GLY A 83 -10.39 -5.52 11.60
N ARG A 84 -9.83 -4.49 10.98
CA ARG A 84 -10.56 -3.70 9.97
C ARG A 84 -10.87 -4.51 8.74
N GLU A 85 -12.07 -4.32 8.22
CA GLU A 85 -12.52 -4.89 6.96
C GLU A 85 -12.14 -3.92 5.85
N ARG A 86 -11.46 -4.41 4.79
CA ARG A 86 -10.91 -3.54 3.75
C ARG A 86 -11.36 -3.92 2.34
N SER A 87 -12.28 -4.88 2.18
CA SER A 87 -12.68 -5.36 0.86
C SER A 87 -13.28 -4.27 -0.04
N HIS A 88 -13.87 -3.24 0.55
CA HIS A 88 -14.51 -2.16 -0.19
C HIS A 88 -13.57 -0.99 -0.51
N ARG A 89 -12.31 -1.06 -0.11
CA ARG A 89 -11.35 -0.02 -0.43
C ARG A 89 -10.96 -0.08 -1.91
N PRO A 90 -10.85 1.07 -2.61
CA PRO A 90 -10.52 1.08 -4.03
C PRO A 90 -9.21 0.36 -4.36
N TYR A 91 -8.22 0.46 -3.47
CA TYR A 91 -6.92 -0.19 -3.71
C TYR A 91 -6.98 -1.72 -3.67
N MET A 92 -8.08 -2.30 -3.19
CA MET A 92 -8.27 -3.75 -3.17
C MET A 92 -8.87 -4.33 -4.45
N ALA A 93 -9.43 -3.48 -5.33
CA ALA A 93 -10.21 -3.95 -6.48
C ALA A 93 -9.45 -4.92 -7.38
N GLU A 94 -8.22 -4.56 -7.78
CA GLU A 94 -7.42 -5.42 -8.65
C GLU A 94 -6.95 -6.70 -7.95
N ALA A 95 -6.59 -6.59 -6.67
CA ALA A 95 -6.17 -7.75 -5.89
C ALA A 95 -7.32 -8.75 -5.73
N LEU A 96 -8.53 -8.26 -5.43
CA LEU A 96 -9.72 -9.10 -5.32
C LEU A 96 -10.08 -9.76 -6.64
N ALA A 97 -9.74 -9.12 -7.77
CA ALA A 97 -9.94 -9.67 -9.10
C ALA A 97 -8.84 -10.65 -9.51
N GLY A 98 -7.82 -10.88 -8.66
CA GLY A 98 -6.78 -11.88 -8.87
C GLY A 98 -5.42 -11.37 -9.33
N SER A 99 -5.23 -10.05 -9.44
CA SER A 99 -3.91 -9.51 -9.80
C SER A 99 -2.88 -9.84 -8.71
N PRO A 100 -1.73 -10.45 -9.05
CA PRO A 100 -0.75 -10.83 -8.02
C PRO A 100 -0.15 -9.66 -7.28
N LEU A 101 0.07 -8.54 -7.98
CA LEU A 101 0.53 -7.29 -7.38
C LEU A 101 -0.20 -6.14 -8.06
N SER A 102 -0.86 -5.30 -7.25
CA SER A 102 -1.54 -4.11 -7.74
C SER A 102 -1.02 -2.88 -7.02
N LEU A 103 -1.09 -1.74 -7.69
CA LEU A 103 -0.73 -0.45 -7.12
C LEU A 103 -1.89 0.51 -7.40
N SER A 104 -2.46 1.05 -6.34
CA SER A 104 -3.63 1.92 -6.44
C SER A 104 -3.31 3.24 -7.13
N ASP A 105 -4.35 3.93 -7.61
CA ASP A 105 -4.26 5.34 -7.90
C ASP A 105 -4.03 6.12 -6.60
N ALA A 106 -3.51 7.34 -6.73
CA ALA A 106 -3.28 8.17 -5.56
C ALA A 106 -4.62 8.55 -4.90
N TYR A 107 -4.66 8.49 -3.59
CA TYR A 107 -5.84 8.85 -2.80
C TYR A 107 -5.40 9.56 -1.52
N ILE A 108 -6.35 10.20 -0.83
CA ILE A 108 -6.08 10.81 0.47
C ILE A 108 -6.38 9.79 1.56
N SER A 109 -5.35 9.45 2.34
CA SER A 109 -5.50 8.52 3.45
C SER A 109 -6.43 9.08 4.51
N GLN A 110 -7.40 8.27 4.96
CA GLN A 110 -8.33 8.67 6.02
C GLN A 110 -7.62 8.97 7.33
N ASN A 111 -6.56 8.25 7.61
CA ASN A 111 -5.87 8.33 8.89
C ASN A 111 -4.85 9.46 8.95
N ALA A 112 -4.03 9.58 7.92
CA ALA A 112 -2.97 10.58 7.88
C ALA A 112 -3.38 11.84 7.10
N ARG A 113 -4.51 11.79 6.40
CA ARG A 113 -4.99 12.86 5.51
C ARG A 113 -3.92 13.31 4.52
N ARG A 114 -3.17 12.34 4.00
CA ARG A 114 -2.06 12.57 3.09
C ARG A 114 -2.31 11.84 1.77
N PRO A 115 -1.82 12.36 0.65
CA PRO A 115 -1.93 11.66 -0.62
C PRO A 115 -1.08 10.39 -0.56
N SER A 116 -1.73 9.26 -0.78
CA SER A 116 -1.13 7.94 -0.58
C SER A 116 -1.28 7.06 -1.80
N LEU A 117 -0.35 6.12 -1.94
CA LEU A 117 -0.47 4.98 -2.84
C LEU A 117 -0.41 3.72 -1.98
N THR A 118 -1.22 2.73 -2.33
CA THR A 118 -1.19 1.43 -1.66
C THR A 118 -0.86 0.34 -2.67
N ALA A 119 0.16 -0.46 -2.36
CA ALA A 119 0.48 -1.68 -3.08
C ALA A 119 -0.16 -2.85 -2.37
N VAL A 120 -0.73 -3.80 -3.12
CA VAL A 120 -1.33 -5.01 -2.55
C VAL A 120 -0.74 -6.22 -3.26
N GLN A 121 -0.06 -7.07 -2.50
CA GLN A 121 0.52 -8.33 -2.96
C GLN A 121 -0.36 -9.48 -2.48
N VAL A 122 -0.83 -10.30 -3.43
CA VAL A 122 -1.63 -11.49 -3.10
C VAL A 122 -0.70 -12.58 -2.55
N ILE A 123 -1.16 -13.29 -1.52
CA ILE A 123 -0.40 -14.37 -0.88
C ILE A 123 -1.17 -15.69 -1.08
N HIS A 124 -0.52 -16.64 -1.73
CA HIS A 124 -1.06 -17.97 -1.96
C HIS A 124 -0.32 -18.99 -1.10
N GLY A 125 -1.05 -20.03 -0.66
CA GLY A 125 -0.47 -21.17 0.04
C GLY A 125 0.22 -22.13 -0.91
N ASP A 126 0.75 -23.23 -0.35
CA ASP A 126 1.53 -24.22 -1.11
C ASP A 126 0.71 -24.94 -2.16
N LYS A 127 -0.61 -25.00 -1.98
CA LYS A 127 -1.52 -25.64 -2.93
C LYS A 127 -2.20 -24.64 -3.86
N GLY A 128 -1.73 -23.40 -3.87
CA GLY A 128 -2.32 -22.34 -4.68
C GLY A 128 -3.55 -21.68 -4.08
N GLU A 129 -3.98 -22.09 -2.87
CA GLU A 129 -5.12 -21.47 -2.21
C GLU A 129 -4.79 -20.04 -1.78
N LEU A 130 -5.80 -19.18 -1.81
CA LEU A 130 -5.64 -17.79 -1.36
C LEU A 130 -5.53 -17.76 0.16
N LEU A 131 -4.39 -17.32 0.68
CA LEU A 131 -4.21 -17.08 2.12
C LEU A 131 -4.67 -15.68 2.50
N GLY A 132 -4.31 -14.67 1.71
CA GLY A 132 -4.66 -13.31 2.01
C GLY A 132 -3.83 -12.32 1.20
N TYR A 133 -3.63 -11.13 1.79
CA TYR A 133 -3.02 -10.00 1.08
C TYR A 133 -2.03 -9.26 1.98
N LEU A 134 -0.93 -8.82 1.39
CA LEU A 134 0.03 -7.94 2.03
C LEU A 134 -0.18 -6.53 1.49
N GLY A 135 -0.52 -5.58 2.37
CA GLY A 135 -0.71 -4.18 2.00
C GLY A 135 0.49 -3.34 2.40
N ALA A 136 0.90 -2.43 1.53
CA ALA A 136 1.99 -1.50 1.76
C ALA A 136 1.56 -0.10 1.34
N ASP A 137 1.57 0.85 2.29
CA ASP A 137 1.13 2.22 2.06
C ASP A 137 2.34 3.15 1.93
N PHE A 138 2.28 4.05 0.95
CA PHE A 138 3.33 5.04 0.68
C PHE A 138 2.72 6.43 0.68
N ASP A 139 3.41 7.39 1.31
CA ASP A 139 3.03 8.81 1.25
C ASP A 139 3.67 9.41 0.00
N LEU A 140 2.86 9.93 -0.91
CA LEU A 140 3.35 10.53 -2.16
C LEU A 140 4.33 11.68 -1.92
N ARG A 141 4.15 12.41 -0.81
CA ARG A 141 5.02 13.55 -0.50
C ARG A 141 6.42 13.12 -0.13
N GLU A 142 6.62 11.86 0.25
CA GLU A 142 7.93 11.32 0.63
C GLU A 142 8.63 10.65 -0.56
N LEU A 143 7.93 10.41 -1.67
CA LEU A 143 8.54 9.78 -2.84
C LEU A 143 9.38 10.81 -3.61
N PRO A 144 10.65 10.48 -3.95
CA PRO A 144 11.57 11.46 -4.52
C PRO A 144 11.07 12.19 -5.77
N ALA A 145 10.38 11.49 -6.67
CA ALA A 145 9.94 12.08 -7.94
C ALA A 145 8.78 13.05 -7.78
N THR A 146 8.04 12.98 -6.67
CA THR A 146 6.87 13.84 -6.44
C THR A 146 7.08 14.87 -5.35
N GLN A 147 8.08 14.70 -4.50
CA GLN A 147 8.32 15.55 -3.35
C GLN A 147 8.43 17.04 -3.72
N ALA A 148 9.19 17.35 -4.78
CA ALA A 148 9.37 18.73 -5.21
C ALA A 148 8.06 19.40 -5.63
N LEU A 149 7.13 18.63 -6.22
CA LEU A 149 5.83 19.15 -6.63
C LEU A 149 4.98 19.58 -5.44
N TYR A 150 5.04 18.86 -4.34
CA TYR A 150 4.29 19.18 -3.13
C TYR A 150 4.87 20.36 -2.35
N GLN A 151 6.09 20.75 -2.64
CA GLN A 151 6.72 21.92 -2.03
C GLN A 151 6.38 23.23 -2.73
N GLN A 152 5.75 23.15 -3.92
CA GLN A 152 5.40 24.34 -4.70
C GLN A 152 3.98 24.81 -4.37
N PRO A 153 3.76 26.12 -4.15
CA PRO A 153 2.42 26.63 -3.91
C PRO A 153 1.46 26.28 -5.05
N GLY A 154 0.27 25.85 -4.71
CA GLY A 154 -0.77 25.53 -5.69
C GLY A 154 -0.75 24.12 -6.23
N GLN A 155 0.36 23.41 -6.16
CA GLN A 155 0.47 22.05 -6.69
C GLN A 155 -0.45 21.08 -5.92
N TRP A 156 -0.61 21.30 -4.64
CA TRP A 156 -1.51 20.50 -3.83
C TRP A 156 -2.95 20.59 -4.31
N LEU A 157 -3.44 21.79 -4.61
CA LEU A 157 -4.80 21.98 -5.10
C LEU A 157 -4.99 21.30 -6.46
N GLN A 158 -4.01 21.41 -7.34
CA GLN A 158 -4.05 20.74 -8.65
C GLN A 158 -4.13 19.23 -8.49
N LEU A 159 -3.35 18.67 -7.59
CA LEU A 159 -3.35 17.24 -7.32
C LEU A 159 -4.71 16.79 -6.77
N LYS A 160 -5.31 17.57 -5.86
CA LYS A 160 -6.62 17.27 -5.30
C LYS A 160 -7.73 17.32 -6.36
N GLY A 161 -7.53 18.09 -7.41
CA GLY A 161 -8.47 18.16 -8.52
C GLY A 161 -8.35 17.01 -9.52
N ASP A 162 -7.30 16.18 -9.40
CA ASP A 162 -7.07 15.06 -10.30
C ASP A 162 -8.14 13.98 -10.07
N PRO A 163 -8.78 13.44 -11.15
CA PRO A 163 -9.79 12.40 -10.99
C PRO A 163 -9.31 11.17 -10.24
N ALA A 164 -8.05 10.75 -10.43
CA ALA A 164 -7.50 9.59 -9.73
C ALA A 164 -7.44 9.80 -8.23
N ILE A 165 -7.15 11.02 -7.78
CA ILE A 165 -7.12 11.37 -6.37
C ILE A 165 -8.52 11.55 -5.82
N ARG A 166 -9.41 12.22 -6.57
CA ARG A 166 -10.79 12.43 -6.13
C ARG A 166 -11.54 11.12 -5.92
N ALA A 167 -11.26 10.11 -6.74
CA ALA A 167 -11.90 8.81 -6.59
C ALA A 167 -11.58 8.16 -5.25
N GLY A 168 -10.45 8.51 -4.63
CA GLY A 168 -10.03 7.96 -3.35
C GLY A 168 -10.32 8.82 -2.13
N LEU A 169 -10.89 10.02 -2.30
CA LEU A 169 -11.00 11.00 -1.21
C LEU A 169 -11.80 10.53 0.00
N PHE A 170 -12.77 9.65 -0.19
CA PHE A 170 -13.70 9.25 0.87
C PHE A 170 -13.50 7.82 1.35
N HIS A 171 -12.31 7.29 1.23
CA HIS A 171 -12.01 5.90 1.61
C HIS A 171 -11.14 5.74 2.82
#